data_96e1f6cecde4836dce242ef57a1cdc98
#
_entry.id   96e1f6cecde4836dce242ef57a1cdc98
#
_cell.length_a   1.000
_cell.length_b   1.000
_cell.length_c   1.000
_cell.angle_alpha   90.00
_cell.angle_beta   90.00
_cell.angle_gamma   90.00
#
_symmetry.space_group_name_H-M   'P 1'
#
loop_
_entity.id
_entity.type
_entity.pdbx_description
1 polymer ?
#
loop_
_entity_poly.entity_id
_entity_poly.type
_entity_poly.pdbx_seq_one_letter_code
_entity_poly.pdbx_strand_id
1 'polypeptide(L)'
;MITRKDLLRVAKPKVLIAEELSPATLDALGPEFEIINCDGANRSELLACLSSGVDAVLIRSATKMDSEAIAAAKGLKVIARAGVGLDNVDIPAATAAGVMVVNAPTSNIVSAAELAIALLLASARHLSPAHAALKGGKWARSKYTGAELFEKTLGVVGFGRIGQLVAHRMQAFGMKVIAYDPYLQPAKAAALGVDLVSLDDLLANSDFITIHLPKQKRLLT
;
A
#
# COMPACT_ATOMS: atom_id res chain seq x y z
N MET A 1 -35.88 3.06 40.59
CA MET A 1 -36.62 3.50 39.40
C MET A 1 -35.59 3.64 38.27
N ILE A 2 -35.51 2.67 37.35
CA ILE A 2 -34.56 2.68 36.25
C ILE A 2 -35.06 3.74 35.27
N THR A 3 -34.29 4.78 35.02
CA THR A 3 -34.67 5.84 34.09
C THR A 3 -34.50 5.37 32.60
N ARG A 4 -35.27 5.96 31.68
CA ARG A 4 -35.17 5.67 30.24
C ARG A 4 -33.75 5.93 29.69
N LYS A 5 -32.92 6.75 30.36
CA LYS A 5 -31.51 6.99 30.06
C LYS A 5 -30.61 5.82 30.52
N ASP A 6 -30.97 5.05 31.54
CA ASP A 6 -30.21 3.89 32.00
C ASP A 6 -30.40 2.68 31.12
N LEU A 7 -31.55 2.59 30.42
CA LEU A 7 -31.88 1.54 29.45
C LEU A 7 -31.18 1.74 28.06
N LEU A 8 -30.56 2.88 27.83
CA LEU A 8 -29.89 3.24 26.55
C LEU A 8 -28.37 3.32 26.65
N ARG A 9 -27.75 2.89 27.75
CA ARG A 9 -26.30 2.71 27.81
C ARG A 9 -25.90 1.42 27.05
N VAL A 10 -26.06 1.45 25.74
CA VAL A 10 -25.36 0.49 24.88
C VAL A 10 -23.88 0.70 25.12
N ALA A 11 -23.18 -0.33 25.58
CA ALA A 11 -21.72 -0.25 25.75
C ALA A 11 -21.10 0.19 24.41
N LYS A 12 -20.17 1.14 24.45
CA LYS A 12 -19.49 1.59 23.24
C LYS A 12 -18.78 0.42 22.59
N PRO A 13 -18.87 0.26 21.26
CA PRO A 13 -18.09 -0.75 20.58
C PRO A 13 -16.59 -0.52 20.80
N LYS A 14 -15.85 -1.61 21.06
CA LYS A 14 -14.42 -1.57 21.33
C LYS A 14 -13.64 -1.71 20.04
N VAL A 15 -12.77 -0.73 19.77
CA VAL A 15 -11.92 -0.71 18.58
C VAL A 15 -10.45 -0.83 19.00
N LEU A 16 -9.81 -1.92 18.62
CA LEU A 16 -8.39 -2.14 18.83
C LEU A 16 -7.58 -1.45 17.72
N ILE A 17 -6.69 -0.54 18.11
CA ILE A 17 -5.70 0.08 17.22
C ILE A 17 -4.39 -0.68 17.42
N ALA A 18 -4.02 -1.51 16.44
CA ALA A 18 -2.87 -2.41 16.56
C ALA A 18 -1.56 -1.82 15.99
N GLU A 19 -1.62 -0.67 15.36
CA GLU A 19 -0.45 0.07 14.85
C GLU A 19 -0.72 1.57 14.94
N GLU A 20 0.35 2.36 14.99
CA GLU A 20 0.25 3.82 15.02
C GLU A 20 -0.48 4.35 13.78
N LEU A 21 -1.52 5.14 14.03
CA LEU A 21 -2.31 5.83 13.03
C LEU A 21 -2.16 7.35 13.19
N SER A 22 -2.46 8.10 12.12
CA SER A 22 -2.44 9.56 12.22
C SER A 22 -3.50 10.05 13.21
N PRO A 23 -3.25 11.16 13.94
CA PRO A 23 -4.24 11.74 14.84
C PRO A 23 -5.59 12.00 14.14
N ALA A 24 -5.57 12.48 12.91
CA ALA A 24 -6.78 12.71 12.12
C ALA A 24 -7.61 11.43 11.90
N THR A 25 -6.97 10.26 11.83
CA THR A 25 -7.69 8.97 11.72
C THR A 25 -8.40 8.62 13.02
N LEU A 26 -7.76 8.89 14.16
CA LEU A 26 -8.36 8.67 15.49
C LEU A 26 -9.51 9.64 15.75
N ASP A 27 -9.35 10.90 15.40
CA ASP A 27 -10.40 11.92 15.51
C ASP A 27 -11.62 11.56 14.64
N ALA A 28 -11.40 10.96 13.47
CA ALA A 28 -12.48 10.53 12.57
C ALA A 28 -13.30 9.36 13.10
N LEU A 29 -12.78 8.56 14.04
CA LEU A 29 -13.56 7.51 14.70
C LEU A 29 -14.66 8.10 15.61
N GLY A 30 -14.40 9.27 16.18
CA GLY A 30 -15.36 9.94 17.07
C GLY A 30 -15.47 9.33 18.47
N PRO A 31 -16.29 9.94 19.33
CA PRO A 31 -16.43 9.55 20.73
C PRO A 31 -17.34 8.34 20.95
N GLU A 32 -17.94 7.77 19.90
CA GLU A 32 -18.87 6.65 19.98
C GLU A 32 -18.19 5.32 20.29
N PHE A 33 -16.87 5.24 20.09
CA PHE A 33 -16.06 4.05 20.27
C PHE A 33 -15.19 4.12 21.51
N GLU A 34 -14.94 2.96 22.11
CA GLU A 34 -13.89 2.76 23.11
C GLU A 34 -12.62 2.32 22.40
N ILE A 35 -11.57 3.15 22.43
CA ILE A 35 -10.31 2.89 21.75
C ILE A 35 -9.35 2.15 22.69
N ILE A 36 -8.84 1.01 22.21
CA ILE A 36 -7.81 0.20 22.86
C ILE A 36 -6.57 0.21 21.96
N ASN A 37 -5.40 0.49 22.53
CA ASN A 37 -4.14 0.45 21.75
C ASN A 37 -3.31 -0.76 22.15
N CYS A 38 -2.64 -1.37 21.19
CA CYS A 38 -1.62 -2.39 21.42
C CYS A 38 -0.52 -2.33 20.36
N ASP A 39 0.62 -2.96 20.65
CA ASP A 39 1.63 -3.23 19.63
C ASP A 39 1.24 -4.50 18.85
N GLY A 40 0.64 -4.33 17.66
CA GLY A 40 0.23 -5.43 16.80
C GLY A 40 1.39 -6.22 16.17
N ALA A 41 2.62 -5.73 16.23
CA ALA A 41 3.81 -6.48 15.86
C ALA A 41 4.24 -7.45 16.98
N ASN A 42 3.88 -7.16 18.23
CA ASN A 42 4.07 -8.05 19.37
C ASN A 42 2.95 -9.10 19.42
N ARG A 43 3.25 -10.31 18.99
CA ARG A 43 2.27 -11.39 18.87
C ARG A 43 1.51 -11.68 20.14
N SER A 44 2.19 -11.75 21.27
CA SER A 44 1.58 -12.09 22.56
C SER A 44 0.61 -10.99 23.03
N GLU A 45 0.99 -9.74 22.86
CA GLU A 45 0.16 -8.59 23.19
C GLU A 45 -1.07 -8.51 22.30
N LEU A 46 -0.90 -8.69 20.99
CA LEU A 46 -2.01 -8.74 20.03
C LEU A 46 -3.06 -9.77 20.41
N LEU A 47 -2.63 -11.03 20.67
CA LEU A 47 -3.54 -12.10 21.06
C LEU A 47 -4.26 -11.83 22.39
N ALA A 48 -3.57 -11.26 23.36
CA ALA A 48 -4.16 -10.86 24.63
C ALA A 48 -5.24 -9.79 24.43
N CYS A 49 -4.95 -8.74 23.66
CA CYS A 49 -5.90 -7.67 23.36
C CYS A 49 -7.11 -8.18 22.55
N LEU A 50 -6.90 -9.04 21.55
CA LEU A 50 -8.00 -9.64 20.78
C LEU A 50 -8.90 -10.52 21.68
N SER A 51 -8.31 -11.26 22.61
CA SER A 51 -9.05 -12.13 23.54
C SER A 51 -9.85 -11.36 24.60
N SER A 52 -9.55 -10.08 24.83
CA SER A 52 -10.29 -9.23 25.78
C SER A 52 -11.71 -8.85 25.29
N GLY A 53 -12.06 -9.23 24.07
CA GLY A 53 -13.36 -8.95 23.46
C GLY A 53 -13.40 -7.57 22.81
N VAL A 54 -12.97 -7.48 21.54
CA VAL A 54 -13.02 -6.28 20.71
C VAL A 54 -14.00 -6.47 19.56
N ASP A 55 -14.70 -5.39 19.17
CA ASP A 55 -15.67 -5.42 18.07
C ASP A 55 -15.00 -5.17 16.71
N ALA A 56 -13.93 -4.38 16.68
CA ALA A 56 -13.18 -4.09 15.46
C ALA A 56 -11.68 -3.99 15.76
N VAL A 57 -10.86 -4.24 14.73
CA VAL A 57 -9.42 -4.02 14.79
C VAL A 57 -8.96 -3.20 13.59
N LEU A 58 -8.17 -2.15 13.84
CA LEU A 58 -7.50 -1.36 12.81
C LEU A 58 -6.02 -1.76 12.78
N ILE A 59 -5.57 -2.16 11.59
CA ILE A 59 -4.22 -2.65 11.34
C ILE A 59 -3.58 -1.90 10.17
N ARG A 60 -2.26 -2.04 10.04
CA ARG A 60 -1.51 -1.69 8.83
C ARG A 60 -0.75 -2.91 8.32
N SER A 61 0.55 -2.79 8.07
CA SER A 61 1.36 -3.85 7.45
C SER A 61 2.11 -4.72 8.45
N ALA A 62 2.39 -4.24 9.66
CA ALA A 62 3.16 -4.98 10.66
C ALA A 62 2.31 -5.99 11.43
N THR A 63 1.01 -5.75 11.57
CA THR A 63 0.08 -6.63 12.28
C THR A 63 -0.39 -7.77 11.37
N LYS A 64 -0.28 -9.00 11.85
CA LYS A 64 -0.74 -10.20 11.12
C LYS A 64 -2.03 -10.75 11.73
N MET A 65 -3.11 -10.71 10.96
CA MET A 65 -4.41 -11.29 11.29
C MET A 65 -4.58 -12.65 10.59
N ASP A 66 -3.86 -13.64 11.07
CA ASP A 66 -3.99 -15.04 10.62
C ASP A 66 -5.14 -15.76 11.31
N SER A 67 -5.33 -17.03 11.01
CA SER A 67 -6.40 -17.86 11.57
C SER A 67 -6.38 -17.92 13.10
N GLU A 68 -5.18 -17.93 13.73
CA GLU A 68 -5.03 -17.93 15.19
C GLU A 68 -5.51 -16.61 15.81
N ALA A 69 -5.09 -15.47 15.23
CA ALA A 69 -5.51 -14.15 15.71
C ALA A 69 -7.03 -13.95 15.57
N ILE A 70 -7.60 -14.40 14.45
CA ILE A 70 -9.04 -14.32 14.20
C ILE A 70 -9.80 -15.23 15.18
N ALA A 71 -9.31 -16.43 15.44
CA ALA A 71 -9.92 -17.36 16.39
C ALA A 71 -9.86 -16.85 17.85
N ALA A 72 -8.79 -16.12 18.23
CA ALA A 72 -8.66 -15.50 19.53
C ALA A 72 -9.65 -14.33 19.73
N ALA A 73 -10.06 -13.66 18.67
CA ALA A 73 -10.89 -12.45 18.70
C ALA A 73 -12.41 -12.80 18.74
N LYS A 74 -12.88 -13.39 19.83
CA LYS A 74 -14.29 -13.75 19.97
C LYS A 74 -15.18 -12.50 19.92
N GLY A 75 -16.13 -12.49 18.98
CA GLY A 75 -17.07 -11.37 18.82
C GLY A 75 -16.55 -10.26 17.89
N LEU A 76 -15.36 -10.41 17.30
CA LEU A 76 -14.85 -9.49 16.29
C LEU A 76 -15.81 -9.42 15.10
N LYS A 77 -16.12 -8.21 14.65
CA LYS A 77 -17.03 -7.95 13.52
C LYS A 77 -16.29 -7.44 12.29
N VAL A 78 -15.23 -6.64 12.52
CA VAL A 78 -14.52 -5.95 11.44
C VAL A 78 -13.01 -5.98 11.64
N ILE A 79 -12.29 -6.35 10.59
CA ILE A 79 -10.85 -6.10 10.42
C ILE A 79 -10.70 -4.99 9.38
N ALA A 80 -10.19 -3.82 9.78
CA ALA A 80 -9.97 -2.69 8.90
C ALA A 80 -8.46 -2.46 8.70
N ARG A 81 -8.00 -2.53 7.44
CA ARG A 81 -6.61 -2.25 7.11
C ARG A 81 -6.44 -0.85 6.53
N ALA A 82 -5.66 -0.03 7.21
CA ALA A 82 -5.23 1.28 6.70
C ALA A 82 -4.14 1.11 5.62
N GLY A 83 -4.55 0.61 4.45
CA GLY A 83 -3.68 0.33 3.31
C GLY A 83 -4.42 -0.42 2.20
N VAL A 84 -3.75 -0.64 1.07
CA VAL A 84 -4.38 -1.23 -0.13
C VAL A 84 -4.39 -2.76 -0.12
N GLY A 85 -3.24 -3.39 0.17
CA GLY A 85 -3.12 -4.85 0.17
C GLY A 85 -3.83 -5.49 1.38
N LEU A 86 -4.06 -6.79 1.34
CA LEU A 86 -4.63 -7.60 2.42
C LEU A 86 -3.79 -8.85 2.68
N ASP A 87 -2.53 -8.82 2.30
CA ASP A 87 -1.56 -9.92 2.37
C ASP A 87 -1.23 -10.38 3.79
N ASN A 88 -1.50 -9.54 4.78
CA ASN A 88 -1.35 -9.82 6.21
C ASN A 88 -2.65 -10.25 6.91
N VAL A 89 -3.74 -10.49 6.16
CA VAL A 89 -5.04 -10.96 6.68
C VAL A 89 -5.42 -12.28 6.04
N ASP A 90 -5.77 -13.27 6.84
CA ASP A 90 -6.33 -14.55 6.39
C ASP A 90 -7.82 -14.36 6.05
N ILE A 91 -8.07 -14.01 4.78
CA ILE A 91 -9.44 -13.76 4.29
C ILE A 91 -10.34 -15.00 4.41
N PRO A 92 -9.89 -16.22 4.05
CA PRO A 92 -10.69 -17.42 4.28
C PRO A 92 -11.10 -17.62 5.73
N ALA A 93 -10.17 -17.45 6.69
CA ALA A 93 -10.46 -17.58 8.11
C ALA A 93 -11.43 -16.49 8.59
N ALA A 94 -11.26 -15.23 8.16
CA ALA A 94 -12.18 -14.14 8.48
C ALA A 94 -13.59 -14.41 7.95
N THR A 95 -13.70 -14.91 6.72
CA THR A 95 -14.98 -15.27 6.10
C THR A 95 -15.66 -16.39 6.87
N ALA A 96 -14.94 -17.45 7.25
CA ALA A 96 -15.48 -18.55 8.03
C ALA A 96 -15.95 -18.11 9.43
N ALA A 97 -15.28 -17.11 10.02
CA ALA A 97 -15.66 -16.51 11.31
C ALA A 97 -16.77 -15.45 11.20
N GLY A 98 -17.24 -15.12 10.00
CA GLY A 98 -18.25 -14.07 9.77
C GLY A 98 -17.71 -12.65 10.02
N VAL A 99 -16.39 -12.45 9.93
CA VAL A 99 -15.72 -11.17 10.16
C VAL A 99 -15.56 -10.43 8.82
N MET A 100 -16.04 -9.19 8.78
CA MET A 100 -15.87 -8.32 7.60
C MET A 100 -14.43 -7.82 7.52
N VAL A 101 -13.82 -7.91 6.34
CA VAL A 101 -12.50 -7.33 6.08
C VAL A 101 -12.63 -6.16 5.12
N VAL A 102 -12.14 -5.00 5.53
CA VAL A 102 -12.15 -3.77 4.73
C VAL A 102 -10.75 -3.17 4.62
N ASN A 103 -10.51 -2.47 3.53
CA ASN A 103 -9.23 -1.81 3.27
C ASN A 103 -9.45 -0.37 2.78
N ALA A 104 -8.35 0.37 2.63
CA ALA A 104 -8.33 1.72 2.07
C ALA A 104 -7.70 1.69 0.65
N PRO A 105 -8.47 1.35 -0.40
CA PRO A 105 -7.91 0.98 -1.71
C PRO A 105 -7.31 2.15 -2.51
N THR A 106 -7.39 3.37 -1.99
CA THR A 106 -6.86 4.59 -2.65
C THR A 106 -5.86 5.37 -1.81
N SER A 107 -5.67 4.99 -0.55
CA SER A 107 -4.96 5.82 0.44
C SER A 107 -3.50 6.14 0.12
N ASN A 108 -2.78 5.26 -0.60
CA ASN A 108 -1.36 5.43 -0.89
C ASN A 108 -1.02 5.48 -2.38
N ILE A 109 -2.02 5.58 -3.27
CA ILE A 109 -1.79 5.51 -4.73
C ILE A 109 -0.85 6.63 -5.19
N VAL A 110 -1.12 7.86 -4.74
CA VAL A 110 -0.31 9.02 -5.11
C VAL A 110 1.08 8.92 -4.51
N SER A 111 1.19 8.63 -3.22
CA SER A 111 2.48 8.50 -2.52
C SER A 111 3.37 7.42 -3.14
N ALA A 112 2.78 6.28 -3.51
CA ALA A 112 3.52 5.20 -4.15
C ALA A 112 4.01 5.59 -5.55
N ALA A 113 3.19 6.28 -6.34
CA ALA A 113 3.58 6.77 -7.65
C ALA A 113 4.70 7.81 -7.56
N GLU A 114 4.60 8.75 -6.63
CA GLU A 114 5.63 9.77 -6.39
C GLU A 114 6.95 9.19 -5.92
N LEU A 115 6.92 8.21 -5.01
CA LEU A 115 8.13 7.51 -4.56
C LEU A 115 8.78 6.73 -5.71
N ALA A 116 8.00 6.04 -6.55
CA ALA A 116 8.53 5.32 -7.71
C ALA A 116 9.26 6.28 -8.67
N ILE A 117 8.67 7.45 -8.94
CA ILE A 117 9.27 8.48 -9.80
C ILE A 117 10.53 9.05 -9.15
N ALA A 118 10.49 9.35 -7.86
CA ALA A 118 11.65 9.86 -7.13
C ALA A 118 12.83 8.87 -7.17
N LEU A 119 12.56 7.57 -6.99
CA LEU A 119 13.58 6.51 -7.10
C LEU A 119 14.13 6.37 -8.52
N LEU A 120 13.27 6.47 -9.54
CA LEU A 120 13.67 6.44 -10.95
C LEU A 120 14.61 7.62 -11.26
N LEU A 121 14.24 8.84 -10.90
CA LEU A 121 15.08 10.04 -11.08
C LEU A 121 16.37 9.94 -10.30
N ALA A 122 16.33 9.46 -9.06
CA ALA A 122 17.52 9.28 -8.23
C ALA A 122 18.51 8.25 -8.82
N SER A 123 17.97 7.17 -9.41
CA SER A 123 18.76 6.15 -10.10
C SER A 123 19.36 6.70 -11.40
N ALA A 124 18.55 7.31 -12.27
CA ALA A 124 18.98 7.87 -13.54
C ALA A 124 20.09 8.92 -13.39
N ARG A 125 20.05 9.70 -12.33
CA ARG A 125 20.98 10.83 -12.08
C ARG A 125 22.03 10.55 -10.99
N HIS A 126 22.15 9.30 -10.52
CA HIS A 126 23.10 8.90 -9.48
C HIS A 126 23.02 9.77 -8.20
N LEU A 127 21.80 10.19 -7.82
CA LEU A 127 21.58 11.20 -6.77
C LEU A 127 22.20 10.78 -5.43
N SER A 128 21.94 9.57 -4.94
CA SER A 128 22.45 9.10 -3.64
C SER A 128 23.98 9.03 -3.57
N PRO A 129 24.69 8.39 -4.52
CA PRO A 129 26.15 8.34 -4.46
C PRO A 129 26.80 9.71 -4.73
N ALA A 130 26.20 10.58 -5.55
CA ALA A 130 26.68 11.94 -5.76
C ALA A 130 26.57 12.77 -4.49
N HIS A 131 25.42 12.70 -3.80
CA HIS A 131 25.21 13.37 -2.51
C HIS A 131 26.21 12.87 -1.44
N ALA A 132 26.38 11.56 -1.31
CA ALA A 132 27.31 10.98 -0.35
C ALA A 132 28.76 11.41 -0.61
N ALA A 133 29.20 11.44 -1.88
CA ALA A 133 30.53 11.91 -2.25
C ALA A 133 30.75 13.39 -1.87
N LEU A 134 29.76 14.25 -2.19
CA LEU A 134 29.84 15.68 -1.87
C LEU A 134 29.83 15.92 -0.37
N LYS A 135 29.00 15.24 0.41
CA LYS A 135 29.00 15.29 1.89
C LYS A 135 30.33 14.81 2.47
N GLY A 136 31.01 13.87 1.83
CA GLY A 136 32.37 13.41 2.18
C GLY A 136 33.51 14.29 1.65
N GLY A 137 33.20 15.51 1.18
CA GLY A 137 34.17 16.47 0.69
C GLY A 137 34.81 16.15 -0.69
N LYS A 138 34.20 15.23 -1.46
CA LYS A 138 34.72 14.83 -2.77
C LYS A 138 33.91 15.49 -3.90
N TRP A 139 34.60 16.26 -4.74
CA TRP A 139 34.04 16.86 -5.95
C TRP A 139 34.34 15.95 -7.17
N ALA A 140 33.40 15.07 -7.53
CA ALA A 140 33.57 14.05 -8.58
C ALA A 140 32.50 14.18 -9.68
N ARG A 141 32.35 15.39 -10.25
CA ARG A 141 31.28 15.76 -11.19
C ARG A 141 31.15 14.77 -12.36
N SER A 142 32.24 14.43 -13.04
CA SER A 142 32.22 13.55 -14.22
C SER A 142 31.82 12.12 -13.90
N LYS A 143 31.94 11.65 -12.66
CA LYS A 143 31.57 10.32 -12.23
C LYS A 143 30.04 10.14 -12.14
N TYR A 144 29.30 11.22 -12.00
CA TYR A 144 27.86 11.20 -11.72
C TYR A 144 27.04 11.92 -12.80
N THR A 145 27.42 11.78 -14.07
CA THR A 145 26.72 12.42 -15.20
C THR A 145 25.30 11.91 -15.34
N GLY A 146 25.09 10.60 -15.21
CA GLY A 146 23.77 9.98 -15.33
C GLY A 146 23.17 10.04 -16.73
N ALA A 147 21.88 9.77 -16.82
CA ALA A 147 21.10 9.79 -18.05
C ALA A 147 19.90 10.75 -17.91
N GLU A 148 19.55 11.44 -18.99
CA GLU A 148 18.28 12.17 -19.12
C GLU A 148 17.17 11.19 -19.46
N LEU A 149 15.94 11.52 -19.01
CA LEU A 149 14.76 10.70 -19.27
C LEU A 149 14.07 11.07 -20.59
N PHE A 150 14.34 12.24 -21.12
CA PHE A 150 13.78 12.72 -22.37
C PHE A 150 14.06 11.73 -23.52
N GLU A 151 13.02 11.43 -24.29
CA GLU A 151 13.04 10.46 -25.41
C GLU A 151 13.38 8.99 -25.03
N LYS A 152 13.48 8.68 -23.72
CA LYS A 152 13.66 7.32 -23.23
C LYS A 152 12.33 6.58 -23.11
N THR A 153 12.40 5.25 -23.16
CA THR A 153 11.23 4.39 -23.01
C THR A 153 11.10 3.91 -21.56
N LEU A 154 9.94 4.15 -20.96
CA LEU A 154 9.55 3.58 -19.67
C LEU A 154 8.63 2.38 -19.90
N GLY A 155 9.03 1.20 -19.46
CA GLY A 155 8.20 0.02 -19.34
C GLY A 155 7.47 -0.02 -18.00
N VAL A 156 6.14 -0.11 -18.03
CA VAL A 156 5.31 -0.21 -16.82
C VAL A 156 4.71 -1.61 -16.73
N VAL A 157 5.18 -2.40 -15.78
CA VAL A 157 4.66 -3.75 -15.51
C VAL A 157 3.57 -3.65 -14.44
N GLY A 158 2.31 -3.83 -14.86
CA GLY A 158 1.12 -3.57 -14.05
C GLY A 158 0.59 -2.15 -14.25
N PHE A 159 -0.42 -2.01 -15.11
CA PHE A 159 -1.00 -0.73 -15.49
C PHE A 159 -2.30 -0.41 -14.72
N GLY A 160 -2.27 -0.73 -13.42
CA GLY A 160 -3.33 -0.36 -12.46
C GLY A 160 -3.27 1.13 -12.10
N ARG A 161 -3.93 1.50 -11.00
CA ARG A 161 -4.04 2.90 -10.56
C ARG A 161 -2.68 3.60 -10.36
N ILE A 162 -1.70 2.91 -9.76
CA ILE A 162 -0.35 3.47 -9.53
C ILE A 162 0.40 3.57 -10.86
N GLY A 163 0.41 2.50 -11.66
CA GLY A 163 1.10 2.49 -12.97
C GLY A 163 0.61 3.59 -13.90
N GLN A 164 -0.70 3.84 -13.94
CA GLN A 164 -1.29 4.94 -14.72
C GLN A 164 -0.83 6.31 -14.24
N LEU A 165 -0.76 6.54 -12.91
CA LEU A 165 -0.25 7.81 -12.38
C LEU A 165 1.23 8.02 -12.66
N VAL A 166 2.04 6.97 -12.61
CA VAL A 166 3.46 7.03 -13.00
C VAL A 166 3.58 7.35 -14.48
N ALA A 167 2.88 6.62 -15.35
CA ALA A 167 2.89 6.83 -16.79
C ALA A 167 2.56 8.28 -17.15
N HIS A 168 1.44 8.80 -16.65
CA HIS A 168 1.01 10.17 -16.92
C HIS A 168 2.07 11.22 -16.54
N ARG A 169 2.72 11.05 -15.36
CA ARG A 169 3.77 11.98 -14.93
C ARG A 169 5.05 11.83 -15.74
N MET A 170 5.41 10.62 -16.14
CA MET A 170 6.63 10.37 -16.91
C MET A 170 6.50 10.77 -18.39
N GLN A 171 5.29 10.76 -18.94
CA GLN A 171 5.01 11.38 -20.24
C GLN A 171 5.30 12.89 -20.22
N ALA A 172 5.04 13.58 -19.08
CA ALA A 172 5.40 14.99 -18.93
C ALA A 172 6.92 15.23 -18.86
N PHE A 173 7.73 14.20 -18.58
CA PHE A 173 9.19 14.22 -18.74
C PHE A 173 9.66 13.92 -20.17
N GLY A 174 8.74 13.81 -21.12
CA GLY A 174 9.05 13.50 -22.52
C GLY A 174 9.42 12.04 -22.76
N MET A 175 9.09 11.13 -21.84
CA MET A 175 9.31 9.70 -22.05
C MET A 175 8.24 9.09 -22.95
N LYS A 176 8.61 8.10 -23.75
CA LYS A 176 7.68 7.14 -24.32
C LYS A 176 7.32 6.11 -23.24
N VAL A 177 6.03 5.82 -23.09
CA VAL A 177 5.56 4.82 -22.11
C VAL A 177 4.93 3.64 -22.85
N ILE A 178 5.40 2.44 -22.53
CA ILE A 178 4.80 1.17 -22.92
C ILE A 178 4.41 0.40 -21.66
N ALA A 179 3.37 -0.44 -21.71
CA ALA A 179 2.89 -1.14 -20.53
C ALA A 179 2.59 -2.62 -20.82
N TYR A 180 2.73 -3.43 -19.80
CA TYR A 180 2.23 -4.80 -19.75
C TYR A 180 1.24 -4.96 -18.61
N ASP A 181 0.02 -5.39 -18.93
CA ASP A 181 -1.00 -5.77 -17.96
C ASP A 181 -1.95 -6.79 -18.61
N PRO A 182 -1.98 -8.05 -18.11
CA PRO A 182 -2.80 -9.10 -18.73
C PRO A 182 -4.30 -8.93 -18.54
N TYR A 183 -4.72 -8.02 -17.66
CA TYR A 183 -6.13 -7.79 -17.33
C TYR A 183 -6.69 -6.49 -17.93
N LEU A 184 -5.85 -5.65 -18.50
CA LEU A 184 -6.26 -4.38 -19.08
C LEU A 184 -6.61 -4.52 -20.56
N GLN A 185 -7.72 -3.92 -20.98
CA GLN A 185 -8.09 -3.84 -22.38
C GLN A 185 -7.22 -2.81 -23.12
N PRO A 186 -6.70 -3.12 -24.33
CA PRO A 186 -5.83 -2.22 -25.11
C PRO A 186 -6.43 -0.82 -25.32
N ALA A 187 -7.74 -0.73 -25.57
CA ALA A 187 -8.42 0.55 -25.77
C ALA A 187 -8.32 1.50 -24.56
N LYS A 188 -8.26 0.95 -23.33
CA LYS A 188 -8.09 1.77 -22.12
C LYS A 188 -6.68 2.33 -21.98
N ALA A 189 -5.67 1.59 -22.35
CA ALA A 189 -4.29 2.07 -22.33
C ALA A 189 -4.06 3.11 -23.46
N ALA A 190 -4.57 2.85 -24.67
CA ALA A 190 -4.49 3.76 -25.80
C ALA A 190 -5.15 5.12 -25.49
N ALA A 191 -6.26 5.15 -24.76
CA ALA A 191 -6.91 6.38 -24.32
C ALA A 191 -6.03 7.24 -23.38
N LEU A 192 -5.01 6.64 -22.78
CA LEU A 192 -4.00 7.30 -21.93
C LEU A 192 -2.67 7.55 -22.65
N GLY A 193 -2.64 7.34 -23.97
CA GLY A 193 -1.43 7.49 -24.80
C GLY A 193 -0.35 6.45 -24.49
N VAL A 194 -0.74 5.22 -24.11
CA VAL A 194 0.17 4.14 -23.75
C VAL A 194 -0.13 2.90 -24.57
N ASP A 195 0.91 2.29 -25.17
CA ASP A 195 0.81 1.06 -25.91
C ASP A 195 0.91 -0.15 -24.96
N LEU A 196 -0.06 -1.08 -25.02
CA LEU A 196 0.06 -2.38 -24.37
C LEU A 196 0.88 -3.31 -25.25
N VAL A 197 1.91 -3.91 -24.67
CA VAL A 197 2.82 -4.84 -25.35
C VAL A 197 2.94 -6.14 -24.57
N SER A 198 3.58 -7.17 -25.16
CA SER A 198 3.96 -8.37 -24.40
C SER A 198 5.01 -8.05 -23.34
N LEU A 199 5.15 -8.92 -22.32
CA LEU A 199 6.19 -8.72 -21.31
C LEU A 199 7.60 -8.75 -21.93
N ASP A 200 7.82 -9.66 -22.87
CA ASP A 200 9.11 -9.80 -23.57
C ASP A 200 9.44 -8.54 -24.39
N ASP A 201 8.46 -8.00 -25.11
CA ASP A 201 8.64 -6.75 -25.86
C ASP A 201 8.90 -5.56 -24.92
N LEU A 202 8.22 -5.51 -23.77
CA LEU A 202 8.47 -4.48 -22.78
C LEU A 202 9.90 -4.56 -22.25
N LEU A 203 10.36 -5.75 -21.87
CA LEU A 203 11.71 -5.97 -21.36
C LEU A 203 12.79 -5.63 -22.40
N ALA A 204 12.54 -5.95 -23.68
CA ALA A 204 13.48 -5.70 -24.77
C ALA A 204 13.57 -4.23 -25.18
N ASN A 205 12.49 -3.46 -25.04
CA ASN A 205 12.39 -2.10 -25.59
C ASN A 205 12.38 -0.98 -24.53
N SER A 206 12.56 -1.30 -23.25
CA SER A 206 12.57 -0.30 -22.18
C SER A 206 13.98 0.12 -21.78
N ASP A 207 14.21 1.42 -21.65
CA ASP A 207 15.42 1.96 -20.98
C ASP A 207 15.28 1.91 -19.45
N PHE A 208 14.06 2.05 -18.94
CA PHE A 208 13.71 1.99 -17.53
C PHE A 208 12.45 1.14 -17.35
N ILE A 209 12.39 0.38 -16.26
CA ILE A 209 11.24 -0.47 -15.94
C ILE A 209 10.78 -0.16 -14.53
N THR A 210 9.45 -0.03 -14.36
CA THR A 210 8.80 0.13 -13.06
C THR A 210 7.71 -0.93 -12.89
N ILE A 211 7.60 -1.50 -11.68
CA ILE A 211 6.71 -2.62 -11.39
C ILE A 211 5.66 -2.20 -10.36
N HIS A 212 4.38 -2.36 -10.72
CA HIS A 212 3.22 -2.01 -9.91
C HIS A 212 2.21 -3.15 -9.85
N LEU A 213 2.69 -4.34 -9.52
CA LEU A 213 1.89 -5.56 -9.38
C LEU A 213 1.82 -6.00 -7.92
N PRO A 214 0.71 -6.64 -7.48
CA PRO A 214 0.70 -7.37 -6.23
C PRO A 214 1.67 -8.56 -6.33
N LYS A 215 2.30 -8.93 -5.20
CA LYS A 215 3.17 -10.11 -5.12
C LYS A 215 2.38 -11.37 -5.49
N GLN A 216 2.72 -12.00 -6.58
CA GLN A 216 2.13 -13.27 -7.02
C GLN A 216 3.20 -14.36 -7.02
N LYS A 217 2.81 -15.60 -6.66
CA LYS A 217 3.74 -16.76 -6.67
C LYS A 217 4.40 -16.99 -8.05
N ARG A 218 3.73 -16.60 -9.13
CA ARG A 218 4.17 -16.77 -10.51
C ARG A 218 5.25 -15.78 -10.98
N LEU A 219 5.53 -14.71 -10.22
CA LEU A 219 6.56 -13.71 -10.54
C LEU A 219 7.91 -14.01 -9.87
N LEU A 220 8.02 -15.14 -9.16
CA LEU A 220 9.21 -15.53 -8.40
C LEU A 220 9.94 -16.74 -9.02
N THR A 221 9.54 -17.20 -10.17
CA THR A 221 10.21 -18.20 -11.02
C THR A 221 10.69 -17.56 -12.30
#